data_580c070324bfd55031c76ba8d8e63440
#
_entry.id   580c070324bfd55031c76ba8d8e63440
#
_cell.length_a   1.000
_cell.length_b   1.000
_cell.length_c   1.000
_cell.angle_alpha   90.00
_cell.angle_beta   90.00
_cell.angle_gamma   90.00
#
_symmetry.space_group_name_H-M   'P 1'
#
loop_
_entity.id
_entity.type
_entity.pdbx_description
1 polymer ?
#
loop_
_entity_poly.entity_id
_entity_poly.type
_entity_poly.pdbx_seq_one_letter_code
_entity_poly.pdbx_strand_id
1 'polypeptide(L)'
;QKNMSTLKKTYSILQQATNLAIAEHETPEYWGMVDNSVESVTSVYNYYKPFFNMMRECPNKPGCWGYPTKYLNGSVYWSAHNTSWYQYAFTLVDGVNVLIDIYPANQIQTLFGIDVDYDCAVFLVDINADRLPNQIGRDMFAFVVTERGMQPAGRDNVNNCNLNDSGFQCVSRIIKDGWTIKYLK
;
A
#
# COMPACT_ATOMS: atom_id res chain seq x y z
N GLN A 1 8.84 16.14 8.96
CA GLN A 1 9.32 16.50 7.61
C GLN A 1 10.14 15.38 6.93
N LYS A 2 11.00 14.65 7.67
CA LYS A 2 11.77 13.52 7.09
C LYS A 2 10.86 12.42 6.51
N ASN A 3 9.73 12.14 7.18
CA ASN A 3 8.81 11.09 6.76
C ASN A 3 8.10 11.41 5.45
N MET A 4 7.78 12.67 5.19
CA MET A 4 7.10 13.05 3.95
C MET A 4 8.03 12.99 2.74
N SER A 5 9.31 13.29 2.89
CA SER A 5 10.31 13.07 1.82
C SER A 5 10.42 11.59 1.45
N THR A 6 10.45 10.71 2.45
CA THR A 6 10.50 9.25 2.22
C THR A 6 9.22 8.77 1.55
N LEU A 7 8.05 9.23 1.99
CA LEU A 7 6.77 8.88 1.38
C LEU A 7 6.73 9.30 -0.10
N LYS A 8 7.14 10.53 -0.38
CA LYS A 8 7.17 11.08 -1.74
C LYS A 8 8.11 10.28 -2.65
N LYS A 9 9.30 9.95 -2.16
CA LYS A 9 10.26 9.10 -2.86
C LYS A 9 9.69 7.70 -3.11
N THR A 10 9.09 7.08 -2.09
CA THR A 10 8.48 5.75 -2.18
C THR A 10 7.37 5.74 -3.22
N TYR A 11 6.48 6.72 -3.19
CA TYR A 11 5.42 6.85 -4.19
C TYR A 11 5.99 6.95 -5.62
N SER A 12 7.03 7.75 -5.81
CA SER A 12 7.71 7.87 -7.11
C SER A 12 8.27 6.52 -7.59
N ILE A 13 8.91 5.76 -6.71
CA ILE A 13 9.43 4.41 -7.02
C ILE A 13 8.28 3.48 -7.42
N LEU A 14 7.19 3.48 -6.66
CA LEU A 14 6.01 2.65 -6.95
C LEU A 14 5.37 3.02 -8.29
N GLN A 15 5.25 4.32 -8.59
CA GLN A 15 4.70 4.79 -9.87
C GLN A 15 5.56 4.36 -11.06
N GLN A 16 6.87 4.51 -10.96
CA GLN A 16 7.80 4.12 -12.02
C GLN A 16 7.77 2.61 -12.25
N ALA A 17 7.81 1.81 -11.18
CA ALA A 17 7.74 0.36 -11.27
C ALA A 17 6.41 -0.09 -11.88
N THR A 18 5.29 0.55 -11.51
CA THR A 18 3.97 0.25 -12.08
C THR A 18 3.94 0.56 -13.58
N ASN A 19 4.46 1.70 -14.00
CA ASN A 19 4.50 2.06 -15.43
C ASN A 19 5.34 1.06 -16.24
N LEU A 20 6.44 0.57 -15.70
CA LEU A 20 7.27 -0.45 -16.34
C LEU A 20 6.57 -1.80 -16.39
N ALA A 21 5.88 -2.19 -15.32
CA ALA A 21 5.07 -3.40 -15.29
C ALA A 21 3.91 -3.34 -16.32
N ILE A 22 3.25 -2.21 -16.43
CA ILE A 22 2.19 -1.97 -17.44
C ILE A 22 2.76 -2.11 -18.86
N ALA A 23 3.93 -1.57 -19.11
CA ALA A 23 4.56 -1.67 -20.43
C ALA A 23 4.82 -3.12 -20.86
N GLU A 24 5.07 -4.02 -19.90
CA GLU A 24 5.33 -5.44 -20.18
C GLU A 24 4.09 -6.34 -20.10
N HIS A 25 3.08 -5.96 -19.32
CA HIS A 25 1.98 -6.86 -18.93
C HIS A 25 0.57 -6.28 -19.15
N GLU A 26 0.43 -5.26 -19.95
CA GLU A 26 -0.83 -4.53 -20.13
C GLU A 26 -1.25 -3.73 -18.89
N THR A 27 -2.41 -3.08 -18.93
CA THR A 27 -2.93 -2.31 -17.82
C THR A 27 -3.55 -3.20 -16.73
N PRO A 28 -3.52 -2.78 -15.48
CA PRO A 28 -3.85 -3.64 -14.33
C PRO A 28 -5.23 -4.29 -14.33
N GLU A 29 -6.22 -3.69 -14.97
CA GLU A 29 -7.55 -4.33 -15.10
C GLU A 29 -7.50 -5.67 -15.84
N TYR A 30 -6.44 -5.93 -16.60
CA TYR A 30 -6.24 -7.19 -17.34
C TYR A 30 -5.25 -8.14 -16.66
N TRP A 31 -4.74 -7.81 -15.48
CA TRP A 31 -3.78 -8.68 -14.76
C TRP A 31 -4.43 -9.90 -14.09
N GLY A 32 -5.76 -10.03 -14.15
CA GLY A 32 -6.46 -11.13 -13.52
C GLY A 32 -6.37 -11.13 -12.00
N MET A 33 -6.33 -9.96 -11.39
CA MET A 33 -6.25 -9.82 -9.94
C MET A 33 -7.51 -10.36 -9.26
N VAL A 34 -7.33 -11.27 -8.31
CA VAL A 34 -8.39 -11.94 -7.56
C VAL A 34 -8.08 -11.88 -6.08
N ASP A 35 -9.06 -11.45 -5.29
CA ASP A 35 -8.98 -11.43 -3.83
C ASP A 35 -8.76 -12.84 -3.27
N ASN A 36 -8.01 -12.95 -2.17
CA ASN A 36 -7.69 -14.21 -1.48
C ASN A 36 -7.07 -15.28 -2.39
N SER A 37 -6.16 -14.87 -3.26
CA SER A 37 -5.47 -15.77 -4.19
C SER A 37 -3.95 -15.64 -4.07
N VAL A 38 -3.28 -16.71 -3.64
CA VAL A 38 -1.82 -16.77 -3.61
C VAL A 38 -1.21 -16.63 -5.00
N GLU A 39 -1.83 -17.23 -6.00
CA GLU A 39 -1.38 -17.15 -7.40
C GLU A 39 -1.44 -15.70 -7.89
N SER A 40 -2.54 -15.02 -7.61
CA SER A 40 -2.78 -13.65 -8.05
C SER A 40 -1.79 -12.68 -7.42
N VAL A 41 -1.61 -12.72 -6.10
CA VAL A 41 -0.67 -11.83 -5.41
C VAL A 41 0.78 -12.11 -5.81
N THR A 42 1.14 -13.37 -6.02
CA THR A 42 2.48 -13.75 -6.46
C THR A 42 2.74 -13.25 -7.89
N SER A 43 1.74 -13.35 -8.77
CA SER A 43 1.82 -12.83 -10.13
C SER A 43 2.05 -11.32 -10.15
N VAL A 44 1.26 -10.56 -9.36
CA VAL A 44 1.46 -9.12 -9.20
C VAL A 44 2.87 -8.81 -8.70
N TYR A 45 3.32 -9.48 -7.66
CA TYR A 45 4.68 -9.31 -7.15
C TYR A 45 5.75 -9.54 -8.23
N ASN A 46 5.61 -10.61 -9.01
CA ASN A 46 6.56 -10.94 -10.07
C ASN A 46 6.60 -9.89 -11.18
N TYR A 47 5.51 -9.18 -11.45
CA TYR A 47 5.50 -8.07 -12.41
C TYR A 47 6.34 -6.89 -11.93
N TYR A 48 6.43 -6.68 -10.62
CA TYR A 48 7.19 -5.58 -10.01
C TYR A 48 8.63 -5.93 -9.67
N LYS A 49 8.91 -7.20 -9.39
CA LYS A 49 10.22 -7.64 -8.87
C LYS A 49 11.41 -7.14 -9.69
N PRO A 50 11.42 -7.15 -11.03
CA PRO A 50 12.56 -6.67 -11.81
C PRO A 50 12.87 -5.18 -11.61
N PHE A 51 11.93 -4.40 -11.08
CA PHE A 51 12.01 -2.95 -10.96
C PHE A 51 12.26 -2.45 -9.54
N PHE A 52 12.43 -3.38 -8.59
CA PHE A 52 12.72 -3.06 -7.20
C PHE A 52 14.10 -3.54 -6.77
N ASN A 53 14.74 -2.74 -5.91
CA ASN A 53 15.92 -3.17 -5.18
C ASN A 53 15.49 -3.64 -3.80
N MET A 54 15.55 -4.95 -3.57
CA MET A 54 15.03 -5.56 -2.34
C MET A 54 16.14 -6.03 -1.42
N MET A 55 15.92 -5.84 -0.13
CA MET A 55 16.76 -6.35 0.94
C MET A 55 16.26 -7.70 1.47
N ARG A 56 14.94 -7.90 1.51
CA ARG A 56 14.31 -9.07 2.10
C ARG A 56 12.96 -9.34 1.45
N GLU A 57 12.63 -10.62 1.26
CA GLU A 57 11.35 -11.09 0.77
C GLU A 57 10.69 -12.01 1.79
N CYS A 58 9.39 -11.83 2.04
CA CYS A 58 8.58 -12.66 2.93
C CYS A 58 7.31 -13.11 2.19
N PRO A 59 7.44 -14.06 1.24
CA PRO A 59 6.31 -14.50 0.43
C PRO A 59 5.31 -15.26 1.29
N ASN A 60 4.08 -14.75 1.35
CA ASN A 60 2.94 -15.44 1.96
C ASN A 60 3.14 -15.85 3.42
N LYS A 61 3.99 -15.13 4.15
CA LYS A 61 4.32 -15.43 5.55
C LYS A 61 4.83 -14.19 6.29
N PRO A 62 4.72 -14.16 7.62
CA PRO A 62 5.32 -13.09 8.44
C PRO A 62 6.85 -13.04 8.35
N GLY A 63 7.44 -11.93 8.79
CA GLY A 63 8.88 -11.74 8.94
C GLY A 63 9.41 -10.40 8.44
N CYS A 64 8.67 -9.68 7.59
CA CYS A 64 9.12 -8.39 7.07
C CYS A 64 8.60 -7.19 7.88
N TRP A 65 7.47 -7.32 8.54
CA TRP A 65 6.82 -6.22 9.25
C TRP A 65 6.96 -6.36 10.77
N GLY A 66 7.30 -5.25 11.42
CA GLY A 66 7.36 -5.19 12.89
C GLY A 66 5.97 -5.09 13.52
N TYR A 67 5.90 -5.34 14.81
CA TYR A 67 4.69 -5.29 15.64
C TYR A 67 4.88 -4.33 16.81
N PRO A 68 3.83 -3.66 17.30
CA PRO A 68 2.44 -3.67 16.83
C PRO A 68 2.22 -2.80 15.59
N THR A 69 1.21 -3.15 14.78
CA THR A 69 0.67 -2.30 13.72
C THR A 69 -0.76 -1.89 14.06
N LYS A 70 -1.13 -0.63 13.74
CA LYS A 70 -2.40 -0.04 14.18
C LYS A 70 -3.08 0.74 13.05
N TYR A 71 -4.42 0.78 13.11
CA TYR A 71 -5.19 1.76 12.35
C TYR A 71 -5.00 3.17 12.91
N LEU A 72 -5.43 4.19 12.18
CA LEU A 72 -5.33 5.59 12.64
C LEU A 72 -6.10 5.84 13.94
N ASN A 73 -7.20 5.13 14.15
CA ASN A 73 -8.00 5.20 15.38
C ASN A 73 -7.32 4.52 16.59
N GLY A 74 -6.14 3.92 16.41
CA GLY A 74 -5.37 3.26 17.47
C GLY A 74 -5.71 1.79 17.70
N SER A 75 -6.74 1.23 17.06
CA SER A 75 -7.02 -0.20 17.18
C SER A 75 -5.99 -1.04 16.42
N VAL A 76 -5.84 -2.30 16.83
CA VAL A 76 -4.82 -3.19 16.26
C VAL A 76 -5.15 -3.54 14.81
N TYR A 77 -4.13 -3.41 13.94
CA TYR A 77 -4.17 -3.89 12.56
C TYR A 77 -3.28 -5.13 12.44
N TRP A 78 -3.89 -6.30 12.29
CA TRP A 78 -3.17 -7.57 12.35
C TRP A 78 -2.48 -7.95 11.04
N SER A 79 -3.00 -7.53 9.90
CA SER A 79 -2.62 -8.09 8.59
C SER A 79 -1.17 -7.84 8.19
N ALA A 80 -0.59 -6.69 8.49
CA ALA A 80 0.79 -6.38 8.07
C ALA A 80 1.79 -7.23 8.84
N HIS A 81 1.73 -7.21 10.17
CA HIS A 81 2.63 -8.01 11.01
C HIS A 81 2.41 -9.51 10.79
N ASN A 82 1.15 -9.94 10.77
CA ASN A 82 0.77 -11.35 10.52
C ASN A 82 0.46 -11.55 9.04
N THR A 83 1.45 -11.36 8.17
CA THR A 83 1.30 -11.55 6.71
C THR A 83 0.68 -12.91 6.42
N SER A 84 -0.47 -12.89 5.73
CA SER A 84 -1.25 -14.08 5.42
C SER A 84 -0.76 -14.78 4.15
N TRP A 85 -1.23 -16.02 3.92
CA TRP A 85 -0.87 -16.80 2.75
C TRP A 85 -1.27 -16.13 1.41
N TYR A 86 -2.29 -15.27 1.42
CA TYR A 86 -2.76 -14.51 0.25
C TYR A 86 -2.14 -13.11 0.13
N GLN A 87 -1.12 -12.81 0.92
CA GLN A 87 -0.38 -11.55 0.91
C GLN A 87 1.08 -11.79 0.56
N TYR A 88 1.75 -10.75 0.09
CA TYR A 88 3.17 -10.80 -0.21
C TYR A 88 3.87 -9.60 0.42
N ALA A 89 4.81 -9.84 1.33
CA ALA A 89 5.57 -8.79 2.00
C ALA A 89 7.02 -8.80 1.56
N PHE A 90 7.63 -7.63 1.52
CA PHE A 90 9.06 -7.47 1.23
C PHE A 90 9.57 -6.15 1.81
N THR A 91 10.90 -6.03 1.89
CA THR A 91 11.57 -4.81 2.36
C THR A 91 12.52 -4.33 1.28
N LEU A 92 12.42 -3.05 0.93
CA LEU A 92 13.31 -2.39 -0.01
C LEU A 92 14.68 -2.10 0.65
N VAL A 93 15.71 -1.89 -0.17
CA VAL A 93 17.08 -1.64 0.35
C VAL A 93 17.20 -0.39 1.23
N ASP A 94 16.28 0.56 1.11
CA ASP A 94 16.22 1.75 1.97
C ASP A 94 15.48 1.51 3.31
N GLY A 95 15.04 0.28 3.56
CA GLY A 95 14.35 -0.12 4.78
C GLY A 95 12.82 0.04 4.75
N VAL A 96 12.25 0.54 3.67
CA VAL A 96 10.79 0.63 3.53
C VAL A 96 10.18 -0.76 3.43
N ASN A 97 9.26 -1.09 4.35
CA ASN A 97 8.49 -2.34 4.27
C ASN A 97 7.30 -2.15 3.34
N VAL A 98 7.01 -3.17 2.54
CA VAL A 98 5.87 -3.18 1.61
C VAL A 98 5.06 -4.44 1.82
N LEU A 99 3.74 -4.31 1.76
CA LEU A 99 2.78 -5.42 1.77
C LEU A 99 1.88 -5.30 0.55
N ILE A 100 1.79 -6.36 -0.24
CA ILE A 100 0.83 -6.46 -1.35
C ILE A 100 -0.34 -7.32 -0.90
N ASP A 101 -1.55 -6.80 -1.04
CA ASP A 101 -2.80 -7.50 -0.75
C ASP A 101 -3.84 -7.12 -1.81
N ILE A 102 -4.54 -8.08 -2.37
CA ILE A 102 -5.58 -7.83 -3.36
C ILE A 102 -6.93 -7.77 -2.66
N TYR A 103 -7.69 -6.72 -2.97
CA TYR A 103 -9.03 -6.49 -2.40
C TYR A 103 -10.08 -6.47 -3.50
N PRO A 104 -11.32 -6.90 -3.19
CA PRO A 104 -12.43 -6.79 -4.13
C PRO A 104 -12.82 -5.33 -4.38
N ALA A 105 -13.44 -5.07 -5.54
CA ALA A 105 -13.81 -3.73 -5.98
C ALA A 105 -14.57 -2.91 -4.94
N ASN A 106 -15.54 -3.54 -4.25
CA ASN A 106 -16.33 -2.83 -3.23
C ASN A 106 -15.48 -2.33 -2.05
N GLN A 107 -14.44 -3.07 -1.67
CA GLN A 107 -13.51 -2.64 -0.61
C GLN A 107 -12.49 -1.62 -1.11
N ILE A 108 -12.06 -1.71 -2.37
CA ILE A 108 -11.25 -0.66 -2.98
C ILE A 108 -12.00 0.67 -2.94
N GLN A 109 -13.31 0.65 -3.18
CA GLN A 109 -14.17 1.84 -3.07
C GLN A 109 -14.32 2.31 -1.63
N THR A 110 -14.71 1.43 -0.72
CA THR A 110 -15.09 1.80 0.65
C THR A 110 -13.91 2.02 1.58
N LEU A 111 -12.86 1.17 1.51
CA LEU A 111 -11.69 1.26 2.38
C LEU A 111 -10.59 2.16 1.80
N PHE A 112 -10.39 2.10 0.50
CA PHE A 112 -9.26 2.81 -0.14
C PHE A 112 -9.69 4.03 -0.95
N GLY A 113 -10.99 4.30 -1.04
CA GLY A 113 -11.50 5.53 -1.63
C GLY A 113 -11.18 5.72 -3.11
N ILE A 114 -11.22 4.64 -3.89
CA ILE A 114 -10.97 4.67 -5.32
C ILE A 114 -12.12 3.95 -6.05
N ASP A 115 -12.75 4.64 -7.00
CA ASP A 115 -13.86 4.10 -7.77
C ASP A 115 -13.33 3.23 -8.91
N VAL A 116 -13.48 1.92 -8.76
CA VAL A 116 -13.16 0.89 -9.74
C VAL A 116 -14.24 -0.19 -9.71
N ASP A 117 -14.32 -1.01 -10.76
CA ASP A 117 -15.25 -2.12 -10.88
C ASP A 117 -14.56 -3.50 -11.02
N TYR A 118 -13.29 -3.57 -10.64
CA TYR A 118 -12.48 -4.79 -10.65
C TYR A 118 -11.64 -4.88 -9.36
N ASP A 119 -11.21 -6.10 -9.01
CA ASP A 119 -10.32 -6.33 -7.87
C ASP A 119 -8.96 -5.68 -8.13
N CYS A 120 -8.39 -5.02 -7.12
CA CYS A 120 -7.11 -4.32 -7.23
C CYS A 120 -6.13 -4.74 -6.15
N ALA A 121 -4.85 -4.78 -6.52
CA ALA A 121 -3.77 -4.88 -5.56
C ALA A 121 -3.58 -3.55 -4.83
N VAL A 122 -3.44 -3.66 -3.51
CA VAL A 122 -3.07 -2.56 -2.62
C VAL A 122 -1.64 -2.77 -2.17
N PHE A 123 -0.82 -1.72 -2.28
CA PHE A 123 0.53 -1.66 -1.74
C PHE A 123 0.50 -0.81 -0.46
N LEU A 124 0.62 -1.46 0.68
CA LEU A 124 0.77 -0.78 1.97
C LEU A 124 2.27 -0.64 2.24
N VAL A 125 2.73 0.57 2.58
CA VAL A 125 4.13 0.84 2.87
C VAL A 125 4.31 1.35 4.28
N ASP A 126 5.40 0.94 4.94
CA ASP A 126 5.90 1.52 6.19
C ASP A 126 7.19 2.27 5.88
N ILE A 127 7.16 3.59 5.98
CA ILE A 127 8.23 4.46 5.49
C ILE A 127 9.36 4.69 6.48
N ASN A 128 9.26 4.19 7.70
CA ASN A 128 10.31 4.32 8.71
C ASN A 128 10.83 2.95 9.20
N ALA A 129 10.66 1.90 8.42
CA ALA A 129 10.98 0.52 8.74
C ALA A 129 10.19 0.06 9.98
N ASP A 130 10.84 -0.64 10.92
CA ASP A 130 10.16 -1.18 12.11
C ASP A 130 10.05 -0.17 13.26
N ARG A 131 10.34 1.09 13.02
CA ARG A 131 10.23 2.14 14.04
C ARG A 131 8.77 2.47 14.30
N LEU A 132 8.44 2.68 15.58
CA LEU A 132 7.11 3.12 15.97
C LEU A 132 6.79 4.51 15.41
N PRO A 133 5.51 4.81 15.16
CA PRO A 133 4.32 4.16 15.74
C PRO A 133 3.77 2.94 14.98
N ASN A 134 4.21 2.61 13.75
CA ASN A 134 3.63 1.56 12.90
C ASN A 134 2.11 1.70 12.78
N GLN A 135 1.67 2.87 12.34
CA GLN A 135 0.27 3.25 12.36
C GLN A 135 -0.15 3.85 11.02
N ILE A 136 -1.26 3.34 10.50
CA ILE A 136 -1.84 3.83 9.25
C ILE A 136 -2.16 5.32 9.38
N GLY A 137 -1.71 6.11 8.40
CA GLY A 137 -1.85 7.56 8.41
C GLY A 137 -0.76 8.33 9.15
N ARG A 138 0.15 7.66 9.84
CA ARG A 138 1.31 8.30 10.50
C ARG A 138 2.63 7.93 9.83
N ASP A 139 2.91 6.64 9.65
CA ASP A 139 4.09 6.10 8.99
C ASP A 139 3.77 4.93 8.05
N MET A 140 2.53 4.46 8.04
CA MET A 140 2.04 3.44 7.13
C MET A 140 1.01 4.05 6.18
N PHE A 141 1.16 3.81 4.87
CA PHE A 141 0.38 4.48 3.83
C PHE A 141 0.02 3.52 2.71
N ALA A 142 -1.19 3.67 2.15
CA ALA A 142 -1.74 2.77 1.14
C ALA A 142 -1.78 3.41 -0.25
N PHE A 143 -1.42 2.61 -1.26
CA PHE A 143 -1.53 2.92 -2.68
C PHE A 143 -2.27 1.79 -3.39
N VAL A 144 -2.95 2.09 -4.47
CA VAL A 144 -3.78 1.12 -5.21
C VAL A 144 -3.32 1.05 -6.67
N VAL A 145 -3.19 -0.17 -7.18
CA VAL A 145 -2.84 -0.44 -8.57
C VAL A 145 -4.10 -0.41 -9.42
N THR A 146 -4.22 0.56 -10.31
CA THR A 146 -5.38 0.75 -11.19
C THR A 146 -4.96 0.86 -12.66
N GLU A 147 -5.95 0.95 -13.55
CA GLU A 147 -5.73 1.20 -14.99
C GLU A 147 -4.95 2.51 -15.24
N ARG A 148 -4.95 3.42 -14.29
CA ARG A 148 -4.19 4.68 -14.34
C ARG A 148 -2.80 4.56 -13.71
N GLY A 149 -2.37 3.35 -13.38
CA GLY A 149 -1.12 3.10 -12.67
C GLY A 149 -1.30 3.10 -11.16
N MET A 150 -0.22 3.34 -10.43
CA MET A 150 -0.25 3.42 -8.96
C MET A 150 -0.92 4.71 -8.53
N GLN A 151 -1.99 4.60 -7.76
CA GLN A 151 -2.77 5.74 -7.30
C GLN A 151 -2.74 5.85 -5.77
N PRO A 152 -2.71 7.06 -5.20
CA PRO A 152 -2.81 7.22 -3.77
C PRO A 152 -4.21 6.82 -3.28
N ALA A 153 -4.30 6.06 -2.22
CA ALA A 153 -5.57 5.76 -1.59
C ALA A 153 -6.25 7.08 -1.17
N GLY A 154 -7.56 7.16 -1.36
CA GLY A 154 -8.33 8.37 -1.13
C GLY A 154 -8.47 9.27 -2.36
N ARG A 155 -8.04 8.82 -3.53
CA ARG A 155 -8.15 9.61 -4.77
C ARG A 155 -9.55 10.17 -5.00
N ASP A 156 -10.59 9.38 -4.76
CA ASP A 156 -11.98 9.73 -5.04
C ASP A 156 -12.78 10.10 -3.78
N ASN A 157 -12.36 9.63 -2.60
CA ASN A 157 -12.88 10.11 -1.31
C ASN A 157 -11.88 9.84 -0.18
N VAL A 158 -11.92 10.67 0.86
CA VAL A 158 -11.04 10.60 2.03
C VAL A 158 -11.80 10.41 3.34
N ASN A 159 -12.96 9.78 3.29
CA ASN A 159 -13.91 9.67 4.40
C ASN A 159 -13.30 9.03 5.66
N ASN A 160 -12.40 8.05 5.51
CA ASN A 160 -11.79 7.39 6.66
C ASN A 160 -10.46 8.02 7.11
N CYS A 161 -10.04 9.14 6.53
CA CYS A 161 -8.84 9.85 6.97
C CYS A 161 -9.15 10.78 8.14
N ASN A 162 -9.42 10.19 9.29
CA ASN A 162 -9.69 10.89 10.55
C ASN A 162 -9.33 9.98 11.73
N LEU A 163 -9.22 10.57 12.93
CA LEU A 163 -8.77 9.86 14.14
C LEU A 163 -9.76 8.80 14.67
N ASN A 164 -10.97 8.74 14.12
CA ASN A 164 -11.99 7.77 14.52
C ASN A 164 -12.11 6.59 13.56
N ASP A 165 -11.26 6.52 12.54
CA ASP A 165 -11.36 5.53 11.47
C ASP A 165 -10.01 4.90 11.13
N SER A 166 -9.96 4.11 10.06
CA SER A 166 -8.77 3.33 9.68
C SER A 166 -7.58 4.17 9.20
N GLY A 167 -7.84 5.27 8.50
CA GLY A 167 -6.80 6.10 7.92
C GLY A 167 -6.26 5.64 6.56
N PHE A 168 -6.80 4.59 5.95
CA PHE A 168 -6.32 4.09 4.67
C PHE A 168 -6.35 5.13 3.55
N GLN A 169 -7.28 6.09 3.59
CA GLN A 169 -7.48 7.10 2.54
C GLN A 169 -6.64 8.36 2.74
N CYS A 170 -5.67 8.36 3.65
CA CYS A 170 -4.96 9.57 4.02
C CYS A 170 -3.92 10.05 3.01
N VAL A 171 -3.39 9.18 2.14
CA VAL A 171 -2.32 9.58 1.21
C VAL A 171 -2.76 10.71 0.29
N SER A 172 -3.95 10.61 -0.30
CA SER A 172 -4.48 11.67 -1.16
C SER A 172 -4.65 12.98 -0.41
N ARG A 173 -5.04 12.93 0.84
CA ARG A 173 -5.15 14.12 1.68
C ARG A 173 -3.80 14.76 1.96
N ILE A 174 -2.76 13.96 2.23
CA ILE A 174 -1.39 14.44 2.39
C ILE A 174 -0.93 15.18 1.13
N ILE A 175 -1.16 14.59 -0.04
CA ILE A 175 -0.77 15.19 -1.33
C ILE A 175 -1.52 16.51 -1.54
N LYS A 176 -2.83 16.51 -1.33
CA LYS A 176 -3.68 17.70 -1.46
C LYS A 176 -3.27 18.82 -0.51
N ASP A 177 -2.81 18.47 0.68
CA ASP A 177 -2.35 19.42 1.71
C ASP A 177 -0.86 19.80 1.52
N GLY A 178 -0.28 19.56 0.35
CA GLY A 178 1.10 19.95 0.01
C GLY A 178 2.15 19.06 0.66
N TRP A 179 1.89 17.76 0.73
CA TRP A 179 2.78 16.77 1.38
C TRP A 179 2.99 17.06 2.86
N THR A 180 1.90 17.42 3.53
CA THR A 180 1.87 17.72 4.96
C THR A 180 0.75 16.95 5.63
N ILE A 181 1.02 16.41 6.83
CA ILE A 181 -0.01 15.77 7.64
C ILE A 181 -0.73 16.83 8.48
N LYS A 182 -2.01 17.05 8.19
CA LYS A 182 -2.85 18.05 8.90
C LYS A 182 -4.03 17.44 9.66
N TYR A 183 -4.27 16.13 9.51
CA TYR A 183 -5.46 15.45 10.07
C TYR A 183 -5.25 14.86 11.47
N LEU A 184 -4.10 15.05 12.07
CA LEU A 184 -3.79 14.49 13.40
C LEU A 184 -4.17 15.44 14.56
N LYS A 185 -4.94 16.45 14.28
CA LYS A 185 -5.38 17.45 15.27
C LYS A 185 -6.82 17.20 15.72
#